data_4d75704d32ec2643f99a885b662cfa7d
#
_entry.id   4d75704d32ec2643f99a885b662cfa7d
#
_cell.length_a   1.000
_cell.length_b   1.000
_cell.length_c   1.000
_cell.angle_alpha   90.00
_cell.angle_beta   90.00
_cell.angle_gamma   90.00
#
_symmetry.space_group_name_H-M   'P 1'
#
loop_
_entity.id
_entity.type
_entity.pdbx_description
1 polymer ?
#
loop_
_entity_poly.entity_id
_entity_poly.type
_entity_poly.pdbx_seq_one_letter_code
_entity_poly.pdbx_strand_id
1 'polypeptide(L)'
;QEFIRDCEARYAGKIQRIADIVAEKQGNEIIMIAGPSSAGKTTTAKRMRKALAEKGINSYTVSLDDFYLNNCDSPKFPDGTPDFETVYALDIEFFKETMNKLLNDGEADLPEFDFLTGARKTEFNHIKLGETDVVIVEGLHALNPIITGCLPSDRLLKIYINVSSRIYDKDNNIILNKRNMRFVRRMVRDYKFRGNSVEKTYELWLNVQYGEDMYLFPFKDNADIKINTIHLYETCVLKETA
;
A
#
# COMPACT_ATOMS: atom_id res chain seq x y z
N GLN A 1 18.83 -14.44 -16.94
CA GLN A 1 18.15 -15.14 -15.83
C GLN A 1 18.84 -14.90 -14.47
N GLU A 2 20.17 -14.92 -14.41
CA GLU A 2 20.96 -14.66 -13.18
C GLU A 2 20.69 -13.26 -12.62
N PHE A 3 20.76 -12.22 -13.46
CA PHE A 3 20.47 -10.84 -13.09
C PHE A 3 19.07 -10.64 -12.49
N ILE A 4 18.05 -11.33 -13.03
CA ILE A 4 16.69 -11.29 -12.48
C ILE A 4 16.67 -11.91 -11.10
N ARG A 5 17.30 -13.08 -10.91
CA ARG A 5 17.39 -13.75 -9.60
C ARG A 5 18.07 -12.87 -8.56
N ASP A 6 19.14 -12.19 -8.92
CA ASP A 6 19.86 -11.28 -8.03
C ASP A 6 18.98 -10.09 -7.59
N CYS A 7 18.23 -9.50 -8.53
CA CYS A 7 17.29 -8.42 -8.21
C CYS A 7 16.19 -8.89 -7.25
N GLU A 8 15.61 -10.07 -7.51
CA GLU A 8 14.60 -10.67 -6.63
C GLU A 8 15.17 -11.02 -5.26
N ALA A 9 16.36 -11.60 -5.20
CA ALA A 9 17.03 -11.95 -3.95
C ALA A 9 17.33 -10.72 -3.09
N ARG A 10 17.77 -9.60 -3.69
CA ARG A 10 17.99 -8.33 -2.98
C ARG A 10 16.70 -7.78 -2.37
N TYR A 11 15.59 -7.86 -3.10
CA TYR A 11 14.31 -7.41 -2.57
C TYR A 11 13.80 -8.35 -1.47
N ALA A 12 13.86 -9.66 -1.70
CA ALA A 12 13.50 -10.67 -0.69
C ALA A 12 14.32 -10.50 0.61
N GLY A 13 15.63 -10.25 0.50
CA GLY A 13 16.48 -10.00 1.66
C GLY A 13 16.12 -8.76 2.47
N LYS A 14 15.50 -7.73 1.84
CA LYS A 14 14.97 -6.57 2.60
C LYS A 14 13.72 -6.96 3.38
N ILE A 15 12.82 -7.72 2.76
CA ILE A 15 11.60 -8.21 3.41
C ILE A 15 11.94 -9.15 4.57
N GLN A 16 12.90 -10.06 4.35
CA GLN A 16 13.34 -10.99 5.38
C GLN A 16 13.88 -10.27 6.62
N ARG A 17 14.71 -9.23 6.43
CA ARG A 17 15.21 -8.42 7.55
C ARG A 17 14.11 -7.77 8.38
N ILE A 18 13.03 -7.33 7.74
CA ILE A 18 11.87 -6.77 8.47
C ILE A 18 11.16 -7.88 9.24
N ALA A 19 10.98 -9.04 8.64
CA ALA A 19 10.40 -10.20 9.33
C ALA A 19 11.27 -10.66 10.51
N ASP A 20 12.60 -10.52 10.43
CA ASP A 20 13.53 -10.77 11.55
C ASP A 20 13.27 -9.80 12.71
N ILE A 21 13.16 -8.49 12.41
CA ILE A 21 12.86 -7.44 13.41
C ILE A 21 11.54 -7.73 14.12
N VAL A 22 10.50 -8.12 13.36
CA VAL A 22 9.18 -8.44 13.94
C VAL A 22 9.25 -9.71 14.81
N ALA A 23 9.99 -10.72 14.36
CA ALA A 23 10.15 -11.97 15.12
C ALA A 23 10.92 -11.74 16.45
N GLU A 24 11.92 -10.87 16.47
CA GLU A 24 12.66 -10.49 17.67
C GLU A 24 11.78 -9.82 18.74
N LYS A 25 10.72 -9.14 18.32
CA LYS A 25 9.73 -8.50 19.19
C LYS A 25 8.60 -9.46 19.66
N GLN A 26 8.70 -10.72 19.32
CA GLN A 26 7.76 -11.79 19.68
C GLN A 26 6.34 -11.64 19.08
N GLY A 27 6.22 -10.93 17.98
CA GLY A 27 4.94 -10.70 17.31
C GLY A 27 4.11 -9.58 17.92
N ASN A 28 2.80 -9.59 17.66
CA ASN A 28 1.84 -8.59 18.17
C ASN A 28 2.08 -7.16 17.64
N GLU A 29 2.87 -7.04 16.57
CA GLU A 29 3.17 -5.77 15.91
C GLU A 29 2.09 -5.42 14.88
N ILE A 30 1.92 -4.13 14.66
CA ILE A 30 1.11 -3.59 13.56
C ILE A 30 2.06 -2.99 12.54
N ILE A 31 2.18 -3.64 11.39
CA ILE A 31 3.04 -3.17 10.30
C ILE A 31 2.25 -2.20 9.42
N MET A 32 2.62 -0.94 9.41
CA MET A 32 1.99 0.10 8.59
C MET A 32 2.78 0.26 7.29
N ILE A 33 2.20 -0.09 6.14
CA ILE A 33 2.85 0.00 4.82
C ILE A 33 2.22 1.13 4.02
N ALA A 34 2.88 2.28 3.97
CA ALA A 34 2.49 3.38 3.10
C ALA A 34 3.37 3.48 1.86
N GLY A 35 2.79 4.01 0.82
CA GLY A 35 3.51 4.29 -0.41
C GLY A 35 2.59 4.81 -1.50
N PRO A 36 3.14 5.50 -2.50
CA PRO A 36 2.36 6.08 -3.57
C PRO A 36 1.69 5.02 -4.46
N SER A 37 0.77 5.44 -5.29
CA SER A 37 0.08 4.55 -6.22
C SER A 37 1.09 3.75 -7.07
N SER A 38 0.83 2.46 -7.23
CA SER A 38 1.68 1.51 -7.97
C SER A 38 3.12 1.41 -7.47
N ALA A 39 3.39 1.76 -6.21
CA ALA A 39 4.68 1.50 -5.57
C ALA A 39 4.85 0.04 -5.12
N GLY A 40 3.79 -0.78 -5.16
CA GLY A 40 3.85 -2.21 -4.81
C GLY A 40 3.48 -2.51 -3.35
N LYS A 41 2.62 -1.70 -2.71
CA LYS A 41 2.15 -1.91 -1.32
C LYS A 41 1.61 -3.32 -1.10
N THR A 42 0.59 -3.70 -1.83
CA THR A 42 -0.06 -5.02 -1.73
C THR A 42 0.91 -6.18 -2.02
N THR A 43 1.82 -6.02 -3.00
CA THR A 43 2.86 -7.02 -3.27
C THR A 43 3.84 -7.15 -2.11
N THR A 44 4.25 -6.01 -1.52
CA THR A 44 5.13 -5.99 -0.34
C THR A 44 4.46 -6.65 0.85
N ALA A 45 3.17 -6.33 1.12
CA ALA A 45 2.39 -6.96 2.18
C ALA A 45 2.30 -8.49 2.00
N LYS A 46 2.00 -8.97 0.78
CA LYS A 46 1.97 -10.42 0.47
C LYS A 46 3.33 -11.09 0.70
N ARG A 47 4.43 -10.47 0.28
CA ARG A 47 5.78 -11.00 0.52
C ARG A 47 6.15 -10.97 2.01
N MET A 48 5.74 -9.93 2.74
CA MET A 48 5.92 -9.84 4.19
C MET A 48 5.19 -10.96 4.91
N ARG A 49 3.92 -11.22 4.57
CA ARG A 49 3.16 -12.34 5.12
C ARG A 49 3.87 -13.68 4.93
N LYS A 50 4.42 -13.91 3.73
CA LYS A 50 5.18 -15.13 3.45
C LYS A 50 6.43 -15.23 4.33
N ALA A 51 7.21 -14.15 4.45
CA ALA A 51 8.43 -14.12 5.26
C ALA A 51 8.14 -14.31 6.76
N LEU A 52 7.03 -13.75 7.27
CA LEU A 52 6.57 -13.98 8.64
C LEU A 52 6.14 -15.44 8.86
N ALA A 53 5.39 -16.01 7.91
CA ALA A 53 4.96 -17.41 7.97
C ALA A 53 6.16 -18.40 8.00
N GLU A 54 7.25 -18.10 7.28
CA GLU A 54 8.50 -18.87 7.31
C GLU A 54 9.16 -18.85 8.72
N LYS A 55 8.77 -17.89 9.59
CA LYS A 55 9.18 -17.80 11.00
C LYS A 55 8.14 -18.31 11.99
N GLY A 56 7.06 -18.91 11.50
CA GLY A 56 5.94 -19.41 12.33
C GLY A 56 5.01 -18.31 12.84
N ILE A 57 5.10 -17.08 12.28
CA ILE A 57 4.23 -15.95 12.65
C ILE A 57 3.12 -15.82 11.61
N ASN A 58 1.87 -15.96 12.03
CA ASN A 58 0.73 -15.66 11.19
C ASN A 58 0.56 -14.16 11.02
N SER A 59 -0.04 -13.74 9.92
CA SER A 59 -0.31 -12.33 9.70
C SER A 59 -1.56 -12.12 8.83
N TYR A 60 -2.26 -11.03 9.12
CA TYR A 60 -3.46 -10.61 8.39
C TYR A 60 -3.21 -9.26 7.74
N THR A 61 -3.74 -9.08 6.54
CA THR A 61 -3.64 -7.80 5.83
C THR A 61 -4.96 -7.06 5.91
N VAL A 62 -4.89 -5.81 6.33
CA VAL A 62 -5.98 -4.84 6.34
C VAL A 62 -5.64 -3.78 5.30
N SER A 63 -6.41 -3.69 4.23
CA SER A 63 -6.27 -2.65 3.23
C SER A 63 -7.07 -1.42 3.64
N LEU A 64 -6.43 -0.25 3.69
CA LEU A 64 -7.16 1.01 3.89
C LEU A 64 -8.12 1.30 2.72
N ASP A 65 -7.82 0.79 1.53
CA ASP A 65 -8.68 0.94 0.37
C ASP A 65 -10.06 0.24 0.56
N ASP A 66 -10.17 -0.72 1.50
CA ASP A 66 -11.44 -1.38 1.83
C ASP A 66 -12.33 -0.53 2.78
N PHE A 67 -11.80 0.54 3.33
CA PHE A 67 -12.50 1.46 4.22
C PHE A 67 -12.97 2.74 3.53
N TYR A 68 -12.96 2.81 2.22
CA TYR A 68 -13.54 3.97 1.52
C TYR A 68 -15.02 4.15 1.88
N LEU A 69 -15.44 5.42 1.96
CA LEU A 69 -16.85 5.81 1.89
C LEU A 69 -17.41 5.44 0.52
N ASN A 70 -18.70 5.18 0.45
CA ASN A 70 -19.33 5.00 -0.87
C ASN A 70 -19.11 6.25 -1.73
N ASN A 71 -19.00 6.09 -3.04
CA ASN A 71 -18.72 7.20 -3.96
C ASN A 71 -19.67 8.39 -3.83
N CYS A 72 -20.94 8.14 -3.45
CA CYS A 72 -21.93 9.19 -3.22
C CYS A 72 -21.61 10.06 -1.99
N ASP A 73 -20.95 9.47 -0.98
CA ASP A 73 -20.66 10.10 0.30
C ASP A 73 -19.23 10.68 0.35
N SER A 74 -18.42 10.43 -0.70
CA SER A 74 -17.04 10.89 -0.78
C SER A 74 -16.96 12.43 -0.79
N PRO A 75 -15.92 13.01 -0.15
CA PRO A 75 -15.59 14.43 -0.25
C PRO A 75 -15.47 14.89 -1.70
N LYS A 76 -15.75 16.16 -1.95
CA LYS A 76 -15.73 16.72 -3.30
C LYS A 76 -14.83 17.97 -3.36
N PHE A 77 -14.18 18.13 -4.49
CA PHE A 77 -13.52 19.38 -4.84
C PHE A 77 -14.55 20.53 -5.02
N PRO A 78 -14.12 21.80 -5.03
CA PRO A 78 -15.01 22.93 -5.24
C PRO A 78 -15.81 22.90 -6.57
N ASP A 79 -15.30 22.19 -7.57
CA ASP A 79 -15.96 21.98 -8.88
C ASP A 79 -17.00 20.84 -8.85
N GLY A 80 -17.18 20.18 -7.69
CA GLY A 80 -18.13 19.10 -7.50
C GLY A 80 -17.58 17.70 -7.85
N THR A 81 -16.36 17.59 -8.37
CA THR A 81 -15.72 16.29 -8.64
C THR A 81 -15.31 15.60 -7.34
N PRO A 82 -15.44 14.26 -7.22
CA PRO A 82 -15.05 13.55 -6.01
C PRO A 82 -13.54 13.63 -5.76
N ASP A 83 -13.14 13.86 -4.50
CA ASP A 83 -11.76 13.76 -4.02
C ASP A 83 -11.55 12.41 -3.32
N PHE A 84 -11.20 11.39 -4.09
CA PHE A 84 -10.90 10.05 -3.57
C PHE A 84 -9.52 9.91 -2.94
N GLU A 85 -8.65 10.90 -3.11
CA GLU A 85 -7.26 10.82 -2.64
C GLU A 85 -7.09 11.45 -1.25
N THR A 86 -8.08 12.17 -0.74
CA THR A 86 -8.05 12.70 0.63
C THR A 86 -8.20 11.59 1.67
N VAL A 87 -7.57 11.75 2.84
CA VAL A 87 -7.75 10.82 3.97
C VAL A 87 -9.21 10.76 4.44
N TYR A 88 -9.96 11.82 4.24
CA TYR A 88 -11.39 11.91 4.59
C TYR A 88 -12.33 11.19 3.61
N ALA A 89 -11.79 10.64 2.53
CA ALA A 89 -12.52 9.68 1.70
C ALA A 89 -12.61 8.29 2.35
N LEU A 90 -11.83 8.06 3.41
CA LEU A 90 -11.91 6.87 4.24
C LEU A 90 -12.93 7.07 5.38
N ASP A 91 -13.65 6.03 5.72
CA ASP A 91 -14.47 5.92 6.92
C ASP A 91 -13.56 5.67 8.14
N ILE A 92 -12.99 6.75 8.66
CA ILE A 92 -11.96 6.72 9.70
C ILE A 92 -12.52 6.15 11.01
N GLU A 93 -13.75 6.49 11.36
CA GLU A 93 -14.37 5.96 12.58
C GLU A 93 -14.62 4.46 12.48
N PHE A 94 -15.12 4.00 11.34
CA PHE A 94 -15.30 2.57 11.09
C PHE A 94 -13.96 1.80 11.09
N PHE A 95 -12.91 2.37 10.50
CA PHE A 95 -11.56 1.81 10.60
C PHE A 95 -11.10 1.69 12.04
N LYS A 96 -11.27 2.75 12.83
CA LYS A 96 -10.89 2.80 14.25
C LYS A 96 -11.66 1.76 15.07
N GLU A 97 -12.97 1.68 14.89
CA GLU A 97 -13.83 0.70 15.58
C GLU A 97 -13.42 -0.74 15.23
N THR A 98 -13.23 -1.02 13.94
CA THR A 98 -12.79 -2.33 13.44
C THR A 98 -11.43 -2.72 14.03
N MET A 99 -10.46 -1.81 13.99
CA MET A 99 -9.13 -2.08 14.54
C MET A 99 -9.14 -2.23 16.06
N ASN A 100 -9.92 -1.42 16.77
CA ASN A 100 -10.07 -1.56 18.22
C ASN A 100 -10.68 -2.91 18.59
N LYS A 101 -11.72 -3.35 17.88
CA LYS A 101 -12.31 -4.66 18.07
C LYS A 101 -11.30 -5.77 17.81
N LEU A 102 -10.59 -5.70 16.69
CA LEU A 102 -9.57 -6.67 16.33
C LEU A 102 -8.45 -6.79 17.36
N LEU A 103 -7.98 -5.66 17.88
CA LEU A 103 -6.84 -5.62 18.81
C LEU A 103 -7.22 -5.93 20.26
N ASN A 104 -8.45 -5.66 20.68
CA ASN A 104 -8.92 -5.87 22.05
C ASN A 104 -9.64 -7.21 22.22
N ASP A 105 -10.51 -7.57 21.26
CA ASP A 105 -11.33 -8.79 21.31
C ASP A 105 -10.63 -9.97 20.59
N GLY A 106 -9.57 -9.69 19.83
CA GLY A 106 -8.85 -10.68 19.06
C GLY A 106 -9.53 -11.07 17.74
N GLU A 107 -10.69 -10.50 17.41
CA GLU A 107 -11.43 -10.83 16.19
C GLU A 107 -12.23 -9.64 15.67
N ALA A 108 -12.38 -9.54 14.35
CA ALA A 108 -13.21 -8.53 13.71
C ALA A 108 -13.65 -8.96 12.31
N ASP A 109 -14.69 -8.30 11.82
CA ASP A 109 -15.19 -8.44 10.47
C ASP A 109 -14.61 -7.31 9.61
N LEU A 110 -13.73 -7.64 8.66
CA LEU A 110 -13.10 -6.69 7.76
C LEU A 110 -14.01 -6.40 6.57
N PRO A 111 -14.22 -5.13 6.20
CA PRO A 111 -14.94 -4.76 5.00
C PRO A 111 -14.19 -5.16 3.73
N GLU A 112 -14.91 -5.13 2.62
CA GLU A 112 -14.34 -5.16 1.27
C GLU A 112 -15.01 -4.08 0.43
N PHE A 113 -14.21 -3.29 -0.30
CA PHE A 113 -14.71 -2.24 -1.18
C PHE A 113 -14.69 -2.70 -2.64
N ASP A 114 -15.83 -2.56 -3.32
CA ASP A 114 -15.94 -2.85 -4.74
C ASP A 114 -15.71 -1.58 -5.57
N PHE A 115 -14.54 -1.48 -6.19
CA PHE A 115 -14.17 -0.35 -7.05
C PHE A 115 -14.99 -0.25 -8.36
N LEU A 116 -15.67 -1.32 -8.77
CA LEU A 116 -16.51 -1.28 -9.96
C LEU A 116 -17.86 -0.59 -9.66
N THR A 117 -18.44 -0.89 -8.51
CA THR A 117 -19.70 -0.29 -8.06
C THR A 117 -19.48 1.01 -7.29
N GLY A 118 -18.27 1.24 -6.76
CA GLY A 118 -17.92 2.37 -5.91
C GLY A 118 -18.61 2.34 -4.54
N ALA A 119 -18.82 1.14 -4.00
CA ALA A 119 -19.49 0.93 -2.73
C ALA A 119 -18.85 -0.20 -1.91
N ARG A 120 -19.02 -0.13 -0.60
CA ARG A 120 -18.65 -1.21 0.31
C ARG A 120 -19.56 -2.42 0.07
N LYS A 121 -18.99 -3.61 0.00
CA LYS A 121 -19.75 -4.86 -0.08
C LYS A 121 -20.55 -5.11 1.20
N THR A 122 -21.62 -5.87 1.09
CA THR A 122 -22.44 -6.31 2.24
C THR A 122 -21.80 -7.47 3.01
N GLU A 123 -20.91 -8.21 2.36
CA GLU A 123 -20.18 -9.34 2.95
C GLU A 123 -18.88 -8.86 3.56
N PHE A 124 -18.58 -9.38 4.75
CA PHE A 124 -17.38 -9.03 5.52
C PHE A 124 -16.50 -10.29 5.67
N ASN A 125 -15.19 -10.07 5.72
CA ASN A 125 -14.23 -11.13 5.97
C ASN A 125 -13.92 -11.23 7.45
N HIS A 126 -14.42 -12.26 8.12
CA HIS A 126 -14.10 -12.50 9.53
C HIS A 126 -12.65 -12.93 9.71
N ILE A 127 -11.93 -12.28 10.60
CA ILE A 127 -10.58 -12.68 11.00
C ILE A 127 -10.48 -12.82 12.50
N LYS A 128 -9.62 -13.74 12.94
CA LYS A 128 -9.31 -13.99 14.34
C LYS A 128 -7.81 -14.06 14.55
N LEU A 129 -7.29 -13.23 15.44
CA LEU A 129 -5.88 -13.14 15.79
C LEU A 129 -5.52 -14.17 16.87
N GLY A 130 -4.38 -14.83 16.70
CA GLY A 130 -3.66 -15.50 17.77
C GLY A 130 -2.81 -14.51 18.58
N GLU A 131 -2.26 -14.97 19.68
CA GLU A 131 -1.49 -14.13 20.63
C GLU A 131 -0.26 -13.46 20.02
N THR A 132 0.36 -14.08 19.00
CA THR A 132 1.58 -13.61 18.34
C THR A 132 1.34 -13.17 16.89
N ASP A 133 0.08 -13.11 16.46
CA ASP A 133 -0.25 -12.76 15.09
C ASP A 133 0.01 -11.27 14.81
N VAL A 134 0.38 -10.97 13.58
CA VAL A 134 0.74 -9.64 13.12
C VAL A 134 -0.34 -9.08 12.20
N VAL A 135 -0.70 -7.82 12.39
CA VAL A 135 -1.59 -7.11 11.49
C VAL A 135 -0.76 -6.23 10.54
N ILE A 136 -0.99 -6.36 9.24
CA ILE A 136 -0.34 -5.53 8.21
C ILE A 136 -1.39 -4.58 7.64
N VAL A 137 -1.32 -3.31 7.99
CA VAL A 137 -2.19 -2.25 7.44
C VAL A 137 -1.49 -1.62 6.24
N GLU A 138 -2.11 -1.67 5.07
CA GLU A 138 -1.53 -1.07 3.87
C GLU A 138 -2.46 -0.05 3.22
N GLY A 139 -1.90 1.02 2.71
CA GLY A 139 -2.65 2.05 1.99
C GLY A 139 -1.83 3.31 1.75
N LEU A 140 -2.41 4.25 0.99
CA LEU A 140 -1.80 5.55 0.76
C LEU A 140 -1.57 6.27 2.10
N HIS A 141 -2.58 6.22 2.97
CA HIS A 141 -2.66 6.96 4.23
C HIS A 141 -2.10 6.20 5.45
N ALA A 142 -1.46 5.04 5.27
CA ALA A 142 -1.00 4.22 6.39
C ALA A 142 0.04 4.90 7.31
N LEU A 143 0.69 5.99 6.88
CA LEU A 143 1.57 6.81 7.71
C LEU A 143 0.97 8.17 8.10
N ASN A 144 -0.26 8.47 7.68
CA ASN A 144 -0.94 9.69 8.07
C ASN A 144 -1.26 9.66 9.57
N PRO A 145 -0.97 10.72 10.34
CA PRO A 145 -1.26 10.78 11.78
C PRO A 145 -2.72 10.53 12.14
N ILE A 146 -3.66 10.86 11.27
CA ILE A 146 -5.09 10.57 11.46
C ILE A 146 -5.33 9.06 11.54
N ILE A 147 -4.65 8.27 10.73
CA ILE A 147 -4.77 6.80 10.73
C ILE A 147 -3.92 6.18 11.83
N THR A 148 -2.63 6.57 11.94
CA THR A 148 -1.75 6.01 12.97
C THR A 148 -2.19 6.36 14.39
N GLY A 149 -2.87 7.50 14.57
CA GLY A 149 -3.44 7.92 15.85
C GLY A 149 -4.62 7.07 16.32
N CYS A 150 -5.21 6.24 15.47
CA CYS A 150 -6.24 5.28 15.84
C CYS A 150 -5.67 3.99 16.46
N LEU A 151 -4.34 3.82 16.47
CA LEU A 151 -3.66 2.57 16.81
C LEU A 151 -2.66 2.77 17.97
N PRO A 152 -2.35 1.72 18.75
CA PRO A 152 -1.36 1.79 19.82
C PRO A 152 0.03 2.08 19.26
N SER A 153 0.59 3.25 19.59
CA SER A 153 1.82 3.78 18.99
C SER A 153 3.08 2.96 19.28
N ASP A 154 3.11 2.25 20.41
CA ASP A 154 4.19 1.39 20.87
C ASP A 154 4.28 0.06 20.08
N ARG A 155 3.21 -0.30 19.38
CA ARG A 155 3.13 -1.51 18.55
C ARG A 155 3.31 -1.25 17.06
N LEU A 156 3.52 0.00 16.64
CA LEU A 156 3.63 0.34 15.21
C LEU A 156 5.04 0.13 14.68
N LEU A 157 5.13 -0.60 13.57
CA LEU A 157 6.31 -0.61 12.70
C LEU A 157 5.93 0.05 11.36
N LYS A 158 6.46 1.24 11.13
CA LYS A 158 6.10 2.11 10.01
C LYS A 158 7.04 1.92 8.84
N ILE A 159 6.50 1.53 7.68
CA ILE A 159 7.26 1.25 6.47
C ILE A 159 6.78 2.14 5.34
N TYR A 160 7.71 2.89 4.74
CA TYR A 160 7.45 3.64 3.52
C TYR A 160 8.06 2.93 2.34
N ILE A 161 7.25 2.63 1.33
CA ILE A 161 7.72 2.04 0.08
C ILE A 161 7.60 3.01 -1.08
N ASN A 162 8.56 3.00 -1.99
CA ASN A 162 8.53 3.86 -3.16
C ASN A 162 9.42 3.30 -4.27
N VAL A 163 9.20 3.76 -5.50
CA VAL A 163 10.18 3.68 -6.58
C VAL A 163 11.14 4.85 -6.42
N SER A 164 12.36 4.57 -6.01
CA SER A 164 13.35 5.63 -5.72
C SER A 164 14.37 5.87 -6.82
N SER A 165 14.49 4.94 -7.77
CA SER A 165 15.45 5.03 -8.87
C SER A 165 14.88 5.79 -10.08
N ARG A 166 15.80 6.29 -10.90
CA ARG A 166 15.54 6.87 -12.21
C ARG A 166 16.23 6.01 -13.26
N ILE A 167 15.76 6.04 -14.48
CA ILE A 167 16.39 5.37 -15.62
C ILE A 167 16.99 6.44 -16.50
N TYR A 168 18.24 6.22 -16.87
CA TYR A 168 19.05 7.12 -17.65
C TYR A 168 19.42 6.49 -19.00
N ASP A 169 19.60 7.30 -20.03
CA ASP A 169 20.26 6.90 -21.27
C ASP A 169 21.78 6.84 -21.10
N LYS A 170 22.47 6.50 -22.20
CA LYS A 170 23.93 6.44 -22.26
C LYS A 170 24.61 7.83 -22.03
N ASP A 171 23.86 8.91 -22.22
CA ASP A 171 24.34 10.29 -22.11
C ASP A 171 23.94 10.91 -20.77
N ASN A 172 23.47 10.10 -19.81
CA ASN A 172 22.98 10.48 -18.49
C ASN A 172 21.73 11.38 -18.48
N ASN A 173 20.93 11.40 -19.55
CA ASN A 173 19.63 12.05 -19.53
C ASN A 173 18.60 11.13 -18.86
N ILE A 174 17.68 11.71 -18.11
CA ILE A 174 16.61 10.95 -17.46
C ILE A 174 15.57 10.55 -18.51
N ILE A 175 15.47 9.24 -18.82
CA ILE A 175 14.43 8.68 -19.69
C ILE A 175 13.13 8.52 -18.89
N LEU A 176 13.21 7.90 -17.70
CA LEU A 176 12.06 7.70 -16.82
C LEU A 176 12.41 8.16 -15.40
N ASN A 177 11.62 9.08 -14.89
CA ASN A 177 11.71 9.49 -13.50
C ASN A 177 10.85 8.55 -12.61
N LYS A 178 10.91 8.78 -11.30
CA LYS A 178 10.19 7.98 -10.29
C LYS A 178 8.67 7.93 -10.52
N ARG A 179 8.07 9.08 -10.89
CA ARG A 179 6.62 9.17 -11.15
C ARG A 179 6.24 8.47 -12.44
N ASN A 180 7.07 8.63 -13.50
CA ASN A 180 6.85 7.99 -14.80
C ASN A 180 6.90 6.46 -14.68
N MET A 181 7.85 5.91 -13.92
CA MET A 181 7.90 4.47 -13.65
C MET A 181 6.63 3.94 -12.99
N ARG A 182 6.12 4.66 -12.00
CA ARG A 182 4.87 4.26 -11.34
C ARG A 182 3.64 4.45 -12.23
N PHE A 183 3.67 5.48 -13.09
CA PHE A 183 2.62 5.68 -14.08
C PHE A 183 2.54 4.52 -15.06
N VAL A 184 3.66 4.04 -15.59
CA VAL A 184 3.71 2.85 -16.46
C VAL A 184 3.16 1.63 -15.72
N ARG A 185 3.59 1.38 -14.48
CA ARG A 185 3.05 0.29 -13.65
C ARG A 185 1.53 0.41 -13.47
N ARG A 186 1.04 1.65 -13.24
CA ARG A 186 -0.38 1.91 -13.06
C ARG A 186 -1.16 1.64 -14.33
N MET A 187 -0.70 2.13 -15.49
CA MET A 187 -1.35 1.87 -16.78
C MET A 187 -1.51 0.36 -17.03
N VAL A 188 -0.43 -0.41 -16.87
CA VAL A 188 -0.44 -1.86 -17.05
C VAL A 188 -1.39 -2.55 -16.07
N ARG A 189 -1.37 -2.16 -14.80
CA ARG A 189 -2.26 -2.72 -13.77
C ARG A 189 -3.72 -2.39 -14.05
N ASP A 190 -4.03 -1.13 -14.29
CA ASP A 190 -5.40 -0.64 -14.44
C ASP A 190 -6.03 -1.21 -15.71
N TYR A 191 -5.26 -1.33 -16.79
CA TYR A 191 -5.70 -2.00 -18.01
C TYR A 191 -5.97 -3.49 -17.81
N LYS A 192 -5.03 -4.23 -17.19
CA LYS A 192 -5.13 -5.69 -17.05
C LYS A 192 -6.12 -6.16 -15.96
N PHE A 193 -6.27 -5.40 -14.88
CA PHE A 193 -6.93 -5.89 -13.68
C PHE A 193 -8.05 -5.02 -13.15
N ARG A 194 -8.23 -3.79 -13.66
CA ARG A 194 -9.27 -2.85 -13.20
C ARG A 194 -10.22 -2.40 -14.33
N GLY A 195 -10.02 -2.88 -15.56
CA GLY A 195 -10.86 -2.55 -16.70
C GLY A 195 -10.81 -1.08 -17.14
N ASN A 196 -9.84 -0.30 -16.67
CA ASN A 196 -9.67 1.09 -17.07
C ASN A 196 -8.86 1.17 -18.37
N SER A 197 -9.28 2.08 -19.28
CA SER A 197 -8.47 2.42 -20.44
C SER A 197 -7.22 3.23 -20.04
N VAL A 198 -6.27 3.33 -20.97
CA VAL A 198 -5.05 4.13 -20.78
C VAL A 198 -5.41 5.60 -20.61
N GLU A 199 -6.36 6.12 -21.41
CA GLU A 199 -6.85 7.50 -21.35
C GLU A 199 -7.45 7.80 -19.98
N LYS A 200 -8.30 6.90 -19.46
CA LYS A 200 -8.90 7.05 -18.14
C LYS A 200 -7.86 7.07 -17.03
N THR A 201 -6.86 6.19 -17.12
CA THR A 201 -5.75 6.15 -16.15
C THR A 201 -4.93 7.45 -16.21
N TYR A 202 -4.73 8.01 -17.42
CA TYR A 202 -4.02 9.29 -17.60
C TYR A 202 -4.81 10.47 -17.00
N GLU A 203 -6.10 10.56 -17.25
CA GLU A 203 -6.97 11.59 -16.67
C GLU A 203 -6.90 11.62 -15.14
N LEU A 204 -6.93 10.43 -14.51
CA LEU A 204 -6.89 10.31 -13.05
C LEU A 204 -5.50 10.56 -12.46
N TRP A 205 -4.44 10.53 -13.28
CA TRP A 205 -3.06 10.56 -12.76
C TRP A 205 -2.69 11.86 -12.07
N LEU A 206 -3.21 13.00 -12.52
CA LEU A 206 -2.96 14.30 -11.88
C LEU A 206 -3.56 14.35 -10.47
N ASN A 207 -4.79 13.86 -10.30
CA ASN A 207 -5.44 13.81 -8.98
C ASN A 207 -4.67 12.89 -8.03
N VAL A 208 -4.19 11.73 -8.54
CA VAL A 208 -3.35 10.83 -7.76
C VAL A 208 -2.05 11.51 -7.29
N GLN A 209 -1.38 12.25 -8.18
CA GLN A 209 -0.16 12.98 -7.81
C GLN A 209 -0.46 14.06 -6.76
N TYR A 210 -1.56 14.79 -6.92
CA TYR A 210 -2.00 15.78 -5.93
C TYR A 210 -2.24 15.14 -4.57
N GLY A 211 -2.98 14.03 -4.50
CA GLY A 211 -3.22 13.30 -3.26
C GLY A 211 -1.93 12.79 -2.61
N GLU A 212 -0.99 12.29 -3.41
CA GLU A 212 0.33 11.88 -2.91
C GLU A 212 1.13 13.07 -2.32
N ASP A 213 1.11 14.20 -3.01
CA ASP A 213 1.82 15.42 -2.56
C ASP A 213 1.21 15.98 -1.26
N MET A 214 -0.10 15.91 -1.10
CA MET A 214 -0.83 16.45 0.06
C MET A 214 -0.89 15.47 1.24
N TYR A 215 -1.12 14.18 0.99
CA TYR A 215 -1.52 13.25 2.04
C TYR A 215 -0.52 12.11 2.30
N LEU A 216 0.53 11.97 1.48
CA LEU A 216 1.54 10.92 1.67
C LEU A 216 2.93 11.48 1.92
N PHE A 217 3.43 12.34 1.02
CA PHE A 217 4.83 12.79 1.09
C PHE A 217 5.17 13.63 2.33
N PRO A 218 4.26 14.41 2.93
CA PRO A 218 4.52 15.07 4.21
C PRO A 218 4.84 14.10 5.34
N PHE A 219 4.31 12.87 5.29
CA PHE A 219 4.42 11.87 6.36
C PHE A 219 5.45 10.76 6.08
N LYS A 220 6.13 10.77 4.92
CA LYS A 220 7.10 9.73 4.53
C LYS A 220 8.30 9.61 5.49
N ASP A 221 8.61 10.68 6.20
CA ASP A 221 9.72 10.73 7.14
C ASP A 221 9.35 10.22 8.54
N ASN A 222 8.06 9.93 8.78
CA ASN A 222 7.57 9.22 9.95
C ASN A 222 7.82 7.70 9.88
N ALA A 223 8.34 7.21 8.75
CA ALA A 223 8.63 5.79 8.58
C ALA A 223 9.93 5.38 9.28
N ASP A 224 9.87 4.24 9.99
CA ASP A 224 11.05 3.60 10.60
C ASP A 224 11.93 2.95 9.54
N ILE A 225 11.31 2.44 8.47
CA ILE A 225 11.99 1.73 7.37
C ILE A 225 11.51 2.26 6.02
N LYS A 226 12.48 2.50 5.11
CA LYS A 226 12.19 2.92 3.73
C LYS A 226 12.69 1.86 2.75
N ILE A 227 11.81 1.43 1.83
CA ILE A 227 12.11 0.38 0.84
C ILE A 227 11.97 0.94 -0.58
N ASN A 228 13.03 0.79 -1.38
CA ASN A 228 12.93 0.96 -2.82
C ASN A 228 12.44 -0.34 -3.46
N THR A 229 11.31 -0.27 -4.16
CA THR A 229 10.60 -1.42 -4.75
C THR A 229 10.88 -1.62 -6.23
N ILE A 230 11.82 -0.87 -6.82
CA ILE A 230 12.17 -1.05 -8.22
C ILE A 230 12.98 -2.33 -8.41
N HIS A 231 12.65 -3.08 -9.44
CA HIS A 231 13.50 -4.14 -10.00
C HIS A 231 14.18 -3.61 -11.26
N LEU A 232 15.52 -3.70 -11.33
CA LEU A 232 16.27 -3.11 -12.46
C LEU A 232 15.93 -3.71 -13.83
N TYR A 233 15.39 -4.93 -13.86
CA TYR A 233 14.92 -5.60 -15.07
C TYR A 233 13.49 -5.22 -15.50
N GLU A 234 12.77 -4.50 -14.64
CA GLU A 234 11.34 -4.26 -14.75
C GLU A 234 10.92 -3.56 -16.04
N THR A 235 11.73 -2.59 -16.48
CA THR A 235 11.47 -1.89 -17.75
C THR A 235 11.47 -2.81 -18.96
N CYS A 236 12.31 -3.85 -18.95
CA CYS A 236 12.35 -4.84 -20.03
C CYS A 236 11.06 -5.68 -20.06
N VAL A 237 10.51 -6.00 -18.87
CA VAL A 237 9.26 -6.77 -18.75
C VAL A 237 8.04 -5.91 -19.10
N LEU A 238 8.01 -4.67 -18.63
CA LEU A 238 6.88 -3.76 -18.89
C LEU A 238 6.80 -3.31 -20.34
N LYS A 239 7.94 -3.24 -21.06
CA LYS A 239 8.02 -2.83 -22.48
C LYS A 239 7.07 -3.62 -23.39
N GLU A 240 6.86 -4.91 -23.10
CA GLU A 240 6.00 -5.77 -23.92
C GLU A 240 4.51 -5.54 -23.67
N THR A 241 4.16 -4.80 -22.62
CA THR A 241 2.77 -4.65 -22.16
C THR A 241 2.32 -3.19 -22.11
N ALA A 242 3.26 -2.25 -21.99
CA ALA A 242 3.03 -0.81 -21.97
C ALA A 242 3.14 -0.23 -23.38
#